data_3cbafe08d6c4fa1352aef9be68083c6c
#
_entry.id   3cbafe08d6c4fa1352aef9be68083c6c
#
_cell.length_a   1.000
_cell.length_b   1.000
_cell.length_c   1.000
_cell.angle_alpha   90.00
_cell.angle_beta   90.00
_cell.angle_gamma   90.00
#
_symmetry.space_group_name_H-M   'P 1'
#
loop_
_entity.id
_entity.type
_entity.pdbx_description
1 polymer ?
#
loop_
_entity_poly.entity_id
_entity_poly.type
_entity_poly.pdbx_seq_one_letter_code
_entity_poly.pdbx_strand_id
1 'polypeptide(L)'
;MGEFSPPVFINGLMADLITLQDYKDAQGLSTPKEDLKINAIIPSVSQLVKTYCGNSFVDFYSSAKTELLNIDWGTHIVQLTESPVNAITSVQERSNYSSSYTVLTTTAHQYYLDSNTDSLLRTTSAGYQNWATGVGAVKIIYTAGYSAVPADLKLAVIDLITYYVKDEHKERRSIAGASIQNASSSSQSNNVAFPDHIKRVLDLYKNF
;
A
#
# COMPACT_ATOMS: atom_id res chain seq x y z
N MET A 1 -17.63 -34.21 -12.46
CA MET A 1 -16.34 -33.56 -12.76
C MET A 1 -16.59 -32.05 -12.69
N GLY A 2 -16.26 -31.45 -11.57
CA GLY A 2 -16.38 -29.98 -11.40
C GLY A 2 -15.12 -29.32 -11.94
N GLU A 3 -15.28 -28.41 -12.89
CA GLU A 3 -14.19 -27.59 -13.40
C GLU A 3 -13.67 -26.70 -12.27
N PHE A 4 -12.42 -26.91 -11.90
CA PHE A 4 -11.66 -26.01 -11.03
C PHE A 4 -11.26 -24.81 -11.87
N SER A 5 -12.04 -23.75 -11.85
CA SER A 5 -11.59 -22.46 -12.39
C SER A 5 -10.49 -21.91 -11.47
N PRO A 6 -9.28 -21.68 -11.98
CA PRO A 6 -8.23 -21.05 -11.20
C PRO A 6 -8.67 -19.63 -10.79
N PRO A 7 -8.23 -19.11 -9.64
CA PRO A 7 -8.53 -17.76 -9.24
C PRO A 7 -8.01 -16.80 -10.31
N VAL A 8 -8.91 -16.01 -10.87
CA VAL A 8 -8.56 -14.90 -11.75
C VAL A 8 -7.83 -13.87 -10.90
N PHE A 9 -6.50 -13.89 -10.96
CA PHE A 9 -5.70 -12.74 -10.54
C PHE A 9 -6.01 -11.62 -11.54
N ILE A 10 -6.91 -10.73 -11.19
CA ILE A 10 -7.03 -9.45 -11.87
C ILE A 10 -5.76 -8.71 -11.47
N ASN A 11 -4.75 -8.75 -12.35
CA ASN A 11 -3.65 -7.81 -12.33
C ASN A 11 -4.25 -6.42 -12.60
N GLY A 12 -4.80 -5.79 -11.57
CA GLY A 12 -4.95 -4.35 -11.56
C GLY A 12 -3.54 -3.79 -11.71
N LEU A 13 -3.25 -3.14 -12.83
CA LEU A 13 -2.02 -2.39 -13.01
C LEU A 13 -1.94 -1.44 -11.80
N MET A 14 -1.03 -1.74 -10.88
CA MET A 14 -0.74 -0.86 -9.76
C MET A 14 -0.22 0.45 -10.34
N ALA A 15 -0.89 1.55 -10.01
CA ALA A 15 -0.51 2.87 -10.52
C ALA A 15 0.88 3.25 -9.99
N ASP A 16 1.72 3.79 -10.87
CA ASP A 16 2.99 4.36 -10.45
C ASP A 16 2.76 5.58 -9.54
N LEU A 17 3.64 5.79 -8.55
CA LEU A 17 3.53 6.91 -7.62
C LEU A 17 3.89 8.25 -8.26
N ILE A 18 4.70 8.23 -9.32
CA ILE A 18 5.03 9.40 -10.13
C ILE A 18 5.09 9.04 -11.61
N THR A 19 4.94 10.05 -12.46
CA THR A 19 5.15 9.92 -13.91
C THR A 19 6.57 10.31 -14.30
N LEU A 20 7.00 9.93 -15.52
CA LEU A 20 8.25 10.41 -16.10
C LEU A 20 8.30 11.95 -16.16
N GLN A 21 7.16 12.59 -16.47
CA GLN A 21 7.08 14.04 -16.56
C GLN A 21 7.29 14.69 -15.18
N ASP A 22 6.68 14.14 -14.13
CA ASP A 22 6.89 14.59 -12.76
C ASP A 22 8.37 14.57 -12.36
N TYR A 23 9.06 13.48 -12.72
CA TYR A 23 10.50 13.36 -12.45
C TYR A 23 11.31 14.38 -13.24
N LYS A 24 11.03 14.54 -14.52
CA LYS A 24 11.75 15.51 -15.40
C LYS A 24 11.55 16.94 -14.94
N ASP A 25 10.33 17.31 -14.58
CA ASP A 25 10.01 18.66 -14.08
C ASP A 25 10.73 18.96 -12.76
N ALA A 26 10.77 18.00 -11.85
CA ALA A 26 11.47 18.14 -10.57
C ALA A 26 13.00 18.24 -10.72
N GLN A 27 13.58 17.55 -11.71
CA GLN A 27 15.03 17.54 -11.97
C GLN A 27 15.47 18.59 -12.99
N GLY A 28 14.55 19.36 -13.58
CA GLY A 28 14.85 20.34 -14.63
C GLY A 28 15.39 19.71 -15.93
N LEU A 29 14.95 18.48 -16.26
CA LEU A 29 15.43 17.74 -17.42
C LEU A 29 14.50 17.97 -18.61
N SER A 30 15.07 18.48 -19.72
CA SER A 30 14.34 18.69 -20.99
C SER A 30 14.68 17.65 -22.06
N THR A 31 15.77 16.90 -21.90
CA THR A 31 16.25 15.96 -22.91
C THR A 31 15.70 14.54 -22.71
N PRO A 32 15.45 13.77 -23.81
CA PRO A 32 14.96 12.40 -23.72
C PRO A 32 16.05 11.35 -23.47
N LYS A 33 17.31 11.76 -23.26
CA LYS A 33 18.47 10.86 -23.23
C LYS A 33 18.35 9.71 -22.22
N GLU A 34 17.75 9.97 -21.08
CA GLU A 34 17.63 8.99 -19.99
C GLU A 34 16.19 8.47 -19.79
N ASP A 35 15.24 8.88 -20.63
CA ASP A 35 13.82 8.57 -20.47
C ASP A 35 13.55 7.07 -20.39
N LEU A 36 14.23 6.25 -21.20
CA LEU A 36 14.07 4.79 -21.16
C LEU A 36 14.53 4.20 -19.81
N LYS A 37 15.65 4.69 -19.27
CA LYS A 37 16.19 4.23 -17.98
C LYS A 37 15.25 4.63 -16.86
N ILE A 38 14.80 5.88 -16.86
CA ILE A 38 13.90 6.42 -15.83
C ILE A 38 12.55 5.67 -15.85
N ASN A 39 11.94 5.49 -17.03
CA ASN A 39 10.69 4.76 -17.19
C ASN A 39 10.77 3.30 -16.70
N ALA A 40 11.92 2.65 -16.83
CA ALA A 40 12.13 1.30 -16.33
C ALA A 40 12.25 1.25 -14.79
N ILE A 41 12.72 2.34 -14.17
CA ILE A 41 12.96 2.41 -12.72
C ILE A 41 11.68 2.82 -11.96
N ILE A 42 10.85 3.72 -12.51
CA ILE A 42 9.65 4.26 -11.86
C ILE A 42 8.72 3.16 -11.30
N PRO A 43 8.31 2.14 -12.07
CA PRO A 43 7.42 1.10 -11.56
C PRO A 43 8.06 0.29 -10.42
N SER A 44 9.36 0.00 -10.54
CA SER A 44 10.10 -0.79 -9.53
C SER A 44 10.23 -0.03 -8.21
N VAL A 45 10.53 1.26 -8.27
CA VAL A 45 10.61 2.12 -7.08
C VAL A 45 9.22 2.34 -6.48
N SER A 46 8.20 2.57 -7.30
CA SER A 46 6.82 2.72 -6.83
C SER A 46 6.37 1.48 -6.06
N GLN A 47 6.63 0.28 -6.61
CA GLN A 47 6.29 -0.97 -5.95
C GLN A 47 7.11 -1.18 -4.66
N LEU A 48 8.40 -0.82 -4.66
CA LEU A 48 9.26 -0.91 -3.49
C LEU A 48 8.74 -0.05 -2.33
N VAL A 49 8.33 1.19 -2.62
CA VAL A 49 7.74 2.11 -1.63
C VAL A 49 6.42 1.58 -1.09
N LYS A 50 5.51 1.13 -1.97
CA LYS A 50 4.24 0.52 -1.57
C LYS A 50 4.43 -0.68 -0.65
N THR A 51 5.37 -1.55 -1.00
CA THR A 51 5.70 -2.74 -0.18
C THR A 51 6.29 -2.34 1.16
N TYR A 52 7.18 -1.34 1.20
CA TYR A 52 7.79 -0.88 2.44
C TYR A 52 6.78 -0.23 3.39
N CYS A 53 5.87 0.58 2.86
CA CYS A 53 4.84 1.26 3.64
C CYS A 53 3.66 0.35 4.01
N GLY A 54 3.50 -0.80 3.33
CA GLY A 54 2.31 -1.65 3.48
C GLY A 54 1.03 -0.98 2.98
N ASN A 55 1.15 0.02 2.09
CA ASN A 55 0.07 0.87 1.62
C ASN A 55 0.14 1.02 0.09
N SER A 56 -0.99 0.91 -0.58
CA SER A 56 -1.08 1.06 -2.05
C SER A 56 -1.25 2.51 -2.52
N PHE A 57 -1.48 3.44 -1.61
CA PHE A 57 -1.62 4.89 -1.76
C PHE A 57 -2.76 5.33 -2.69
N VAL A 58 -2.69 5.07 -3.98
CA VAL A 58 -3.63 5.56 -4.99
C VAL A 58 -4.45 4.47 -5.67
N ASP A 59 -4.07 3.21 -5.52
CA ASP A 59 -4.64 2.11 -6.30
C ASP A 59 -6.13 1.87 -5.98
N PHE A 60 -6.52 2.10 -4.73
CA PHE A 60 -7.88 1.83 -4.24
C PHE A 60 -8.70 3.08 -3.95
N TYR A 61 -8.25 4.26 -4.38
CA TYR A 61 -9.02 5.50 -4.19
C TYR A 61 -10.33 5.51 -5.00
N SER A 62 -10.27 5.08 -6.26
CA SER A 62 -11.42 4.99 -7.16
C SER A 62 -11.91 3.57 -7.42
N SER A 63 -11.12 2.56 -7.06
CA SER A 63 -11.42 1.14 -7.23
C SER A 63 -11.59 0.49 -5.87
N ALA A 64 -12.71 -0.20 -5.65
CA ALA A 64 -12.94 -0.86 -4.37
C ALA A 64 -12.02 -2.08 -4.18
N LYS A 65 -11.41 -2.18 -2.99
CA LYS A 65 -10.70 -3.37 -2.52
C LYS A 65 -11.67 -4.30 -1.81
N THR A 66 -11.52 -5.60 -2.05
CA THR A 66 -12.18 -6.64 -1.26
C THR A 66 -11.18 -7.25 -0.30
N GLU A 67 -11.48 -7.22 0.98
CA GLU A 67 -10.65 -7.80 2.03
C GLU A 67 -11.41 -8.88 2.79
N LEU A 68 -10.76 -10.02 3.01
CA LEU A 68 -11.27 -11.16 3.76
C LEU A 68 -10.46 -11.30 5.04
N LEU A 69 -11.13 -11.20 6.18
CA LEU A 69 -10.49 -11.25 7.48
C LEU A 69 -10.81 -12.57 8.19
N ASN A 70 -9.76 -13.19 8.71
CA ASN A 70 -9.87 -14.34 9.60
C ASN A 70 -9.98 -13.83 11.04
N ILE A 71 -10.94 -14.32 11.78
CA ILE A 71 -11.16 -13.93 13.17
C ILE A 71 -10.95 -15.17 14.05
N ASP A 72 -9.84 -15.20 14.77
CA ASP A 72 -9.45 -16.38 15.57
C ASP A 72 -10.09 -16.39 16.95
N TRP A 73 -10.38 -15.22 17.53
CA TRP A 73 -11.02 -15.08 18.85
C TRP A 73 -12.06 -13.96 18.84
N GLY A 74 -12.87 -13.90 19.90
CA GLY A 74 -13.88 -12.87 20.04
C GLY A 74 -13.28 -11.47 20.13
N THR A 75 -13.36 -10.72 19.02
CA THR A 75 -13.00 -9.31 18.92
C THR A 75 -14.15 -8.53 18.32
N HIS A 76 -14.32 -7.28 18.75
CA HIS A 76 -15.29 -6.35 18.17
C HIS A 76 -14.66 -5.36 17.19
N ILE A 77 -13.32 -5.36 17.05
CA ILE A 77 -12.57 -4.45 16.18
C ILE A 77 -11.76 -5.24 15.19
N VAL A 78 -11.72 -4.76 13.95
CA VAL A 78 -10.83 -5.24 12.89
C VAL A 78 -10.17 -4.04 12.22
N GLN A 79 -8.87 -4.17 11.93
CA GLN A 79 -8.08 -3.17 11.23
C GLN A 79 -8.13 -3.43 9.73
N LEU A 80 -8.32 -2.38 8.94
CA LEU A 80 -8.23 -2.44 7.48
C LEU A 80 -6.79 -2.24 7.02
N THR A 81 -6.41 -2.94 5.94
CA THR A 81 -5.02 -2.91 5.45
C THR A 81 -4.68 -1.66 4.65
N GLU A 82 -5.64 -1.01 4.02
CA GLU A 82 -5.41 0.21 3.27
C GLU A 82 -5.90 1.44 4.05
N SER A 83 -5.11 2.49 4.07
CA SER A 83 -5.34 3.74 4.81
C SER A 83 -4.93 4.95 3.95
N PRO A 84 -5.63 6.09 4.07
CA PRO A 84 -6.87 6.32 4.82
C PRO A 84 -8.09 5.69 4.14
N VAL A 85 -9.08 5.23 4.92
CA VAL A 85 -10.31 4.66 4.39
C VAL A 85 -11.26 5.77 3.94
N ASN A 86 -11.69 5.72 2.67
CA ASN A 86 -12.58 6.75 2.09
C ASN A 86 -14.05 6.39 2.26
N ALA A 87 -14.44 5.15 1.88
CA ALA A 87 -15.83 4.71 1.97
C ALA A 87 -15.92 3.19 2.09
N ILE A 88 -16.88 2.73 2.88
CA ILE A 88 -17.26 1.32 2.95
C ILE A 88 -18.42 1.08 1.98
N THR A 89 -18.21 0.18 1.03
CA THR A 89 -19.25 -0.22 0.08
C THR A 89 -20.12 -1.35 0.64
N SER A 90 -19.52 -2.33 1.31
CA SER A 90 -20.23 -3.47 1.89
C SER A 90 -19.42 -4.10 3.02
N VAL A 91 -20.12 -4.45 4.09
CA VAL A 91 -19.59 -5.28 5.18
C VAL A 91 -20.44 -6.52 5.27
N GLN A 92 -19.82 -7.66 5.28
CA GLN A 92 -20.48 -8.95 5.29
C GLN A 92 -19.84 -9.87 6.33
N GLU A 93 -20.64 -10.67 6.98
CA GLU A 93 -20.23 -11.60 8.02
C GLU A 93 -20.81 -13.00 7.75
N ARG A 94 -20.07 -14.05 8.10
CA ARG A 94 -20.58 -15.43 8.08
C ARG A 94 -20.19 -16.17 9.36
N SER A 95 -21.11 -17.01 9.84
CA SER A 95 -20.93 -17.74 11.10
C SER A 95 -19.95 -18.92 11.02
N ASN A 96 -19.72 -19.46 9.81
CA ASN A 96 -18.76 -20.53 9.56
C ASN A 96 -18.36 -20.55 8.08
N TYR A 97 -17.30 -21.29 7.75
CA TYR A 97 -16.73 -21.31 6.39
C TYR A 97 -17.72 -21.76 5.29
N SER A 98 -18.65 -22.66 5.61
CA SER A 98 -19.64 -23.19 4.64
C SER A 98 -20.92 -22.36 4.56
N SER A 99 -21.11 -21.38 5.44
CA SER A 99 -22.27 -20.48 5.41
C SER A 99 -22.13 -19.38 4.37
N SER A 100 -23.28 -18.95 3.84
CA SER A 100 -23.36 -17.74 3.02
C SER A 100 -23.08 -16.49 3.86
N TYR A 101 -22.54 -15.46 3.24
CA TYR A 101 -22.35 -14.16 3.86
C TYR A 101 -23.69 -13.44 4.08
N THR A 102 -23.84 -12.84 5.25
CA THR A 102 -24.93 -11.94 5.61
C THR A 102 -24.42 -10.49 5.53
N VAL A 103 -25.11 -9.63 4.81
CA VAL A 103 -24.76 -8.20 4.69
C VAL A 103 -25.14 -7.49 5.99
N LEU A 104 -24.21 -6.72 6.53
CA LEU A 104 -24.41 -5.85 7.68
C LEU A 104 -24.71 -4.42 7.21
N THR A 105 -25.52 -3.69 7.99
CA THR A 105 -25.91 -2.32 7.64
C THR A 105 -25.67 -1.35 8.79
N THR A 106 -25.32 -0.11 8.46
CA THR A 106 -25.19 0.99 9.43
C THR A 106 -26.56 1.41 9.97
N THR A 107 -27.63 1.30 9.16
CA THR A 107 -29.01 1.60 9.58
C THR A 107 -29.46 0.71 10.75
N ALA A 108 -28.99 -0.54 10.78
CA ALA A 108 -29.24 -1.46 11.90
C ALA A 108 -28.17 -1.36 13.01
N HIS A 109 -27.31 -0.35 12.97
CA HIS A 109 -26.19 -0.17 13.91
C HIS A 109 -25.28 -1.38 14.04
N GLN A 110 -25.08 -2.15 12.96
CA GLN A 110 -24.35 -3.41 13.02
C GLN A 110 -22.84 -3.25 12.90
N TYR A 111 -22.38 -2.11 12.35
CA TYR A 111 -20.96 -1.75 12.33
C TYR A 111 -20.77 -0.24 12.35
N TYR A 112 -19.58 0.19 12.76
CA TYR A 112 -19.14 1.58 12.77
C TYR A 112 -17.71 1.65 12.23
N LEU A 113 -17.46 2.57 11.30
CA LEU A 113 -16.11 2.89 10.81
C LEU A 113 -15.52 3.99 11.70
N ASP A 114 -14.43 3.70 12.38
CA ASP A 114 -13.61 4.71 13.03
C ASP A 114 -12.58 5.22 12.02
N SER A 115 -12.86 6.37 11.43
CA SER A 115 -11.99 7.00 10.42
C SER A 115 -10.68 7.57 10.99
N ASN A 116 -10.53 7.65 12.31
CA ASN A 116 -9.27 8.10 12.92
C ASN A 116 -8.24 6.98 12.98
N THR A 117 -8.71 5.75 13.09
CA THR A 117 -7.86 4.57 13.21
C THR A 117 -7.99 3.63 12.01
N ASP A 118 -8.84 3.97 11.01
CA ASP A 118 -9.17 3.12 9.86
C ASP A 118 -9.59 1.70 10.27
N SER A 119 -10.27 1.61 11.40
CA SER A 119 -10.75 0.35 11.97
C SER A 119 -12.27 0.23 11.86
N LEU A 120 -12.74 -1.01 11.73
CA LEU A 120 -14.16 -1.32 11.68
C LEU A 120 -14.59 -2.01 12.96
N LEU A 121 -15.55 -1.41 13.66
CA LEU A 121 -16.10 -1.94 14.91
C LEU A 121 -17.41 -2.66 14.61
N ARG A 122 -17.57 -3.86 15.18
CA ARG A 122 -18.83 -4.59 15.20
C ARG A 122 -19.70 -4.07 16.35
N THR A 123 -20.90 -3.62 16.02
CA THR A 123 -21.80 -2.95 16.99
C THR A 123 -23.21 -3.51 16.93
N THR A 124 -23.99 -3.12 17.90
CA THR A 124 -25.45 -3.24 17.95
C THR A 124 -26.03 -1.94 18.50
N SER A 125 -27.34 -1.79 18.51
CA SER A 125 -28.00 -0.65 19.16
C SER A 125 -27.69 -0.53 20.66
N ALA A 126 -27.25 -1.62 21.29
CA ALA A 126 -26.92 -1.68 22.72
C ALA A 126 -25.42 -1.50 23.04
N GLY A 127 -24.54 -1.49 22.03
CA GLY A 127 -23.09 -1.35 22.22
C GLY A 127 -22.27 -2.29 21.33
N TYR A 128 -21.09 -2.68 21.80
CA TYR A 128 -20.18 -3.56 21.06
C TYR A 128 -20.70 -4.99 20.98
N GLN A 129 -20.43 -5.64 19.86
CA GLN A 129 -20.63 -7.05 19.61
C GLN A 129 -19.34 -7.64 19.03
N ASN A 130 -19.03 -8.91 19.32
CA ASN A 130 -17.92 -9.57 18.66
C ASN A 130 -18.28 -9.96 17.23
N TRP A 131 -17.29 -9.87 16.34
CA TRP A 131 -17.36 -10.45 15.01
C TRP A 131 -17.52 -11.97 15.09
N ALA A 132 -18.13 -12.58 14.09
CA ALA A 132 -18.13 -14.03 13.94
C ALA A 132 -16.70 -14.54 13.80
N THR A 133 -16.39 -15.65 14.45
CA THR A 133 -15.07 -16.29 14.40
C THR A 133 -14.97 -17.27 13.23
N GLY A 134 -13.79 -17.39 12.66
CA GLY A 134 -13.48 -18.36 11.61
C GLY A 134 -12.68 -17.81 10.44
N VAL A 135 -12.38 -18.69 9.51
CA VAL A 135 -11.62 -18.36 8.29
C VAL A 135 -12.51 -17.57 7.32
N GLY A 136 -12.05 -16.38 6.95
CA GLY A 136 -12.80 -15.47 6.09
C GLY A 136 -14.16 -15.10 6.71
N ALA A 137 -14.26 -15.00 8.03
CA ALA A 137 -15.51 -14.72 8.72
C ALA A 137 -16.08 -13.36 8.35
N VAL A 138 -15.23 -12.37 8.09
CA VAL A 138 -15.63 -11.02 7.71
C VAL A 138 -15.11 -10.69 6.31
N LYS A 139 -15.99 -10.15 5.47
CA LYS A 139 -15.69 -9.68 4.13
C LYS A 139 -16.06 -8.21 4.02
N ILE A 140 -15.10 -7.38 3.66
CA ILE A 140 -15.27 -5.94 3.56
C ILE A 140 -14.92 -5.50 2.14
N ILE A 141 -15.76 -4.65 1.56
CA ILE A 141 -15.53 -4.00 0.27
C ILE A 141 -15.49 -2.51 0.52
N TYR A 142 -14.38 -1.86 0.23
CA TYR A 142 -14.16 -0.46 0.57
C TYR A 142 -13.21 0.22 -0.41
N THR A 143 -13.21 1.56 -0.42
CA THR A 143 -12.24 2.39 -1.13
C THR A 143 -11.34 3.07 -0.11
N ALA A 144 -10.06 3.20 -0.44
CA ALA A 144 -9.06 3.77 0.45
C ALA A 144 -7.93 4.45 -0.33
N GLY A 145 -7.12 5.23 0.37
CA GLY A 145 -5.95 5.89 -0.18
C GLY A 145 -6.23 7.35 -0.58
N TYR A 146 -5.34 7.90 -1.38
CA TYR A 146 -5.31 9.31 -1.75
C TYR A 146 -5.76 9.50 -3.20
N SER A 147 -6.44 10.62 -3.48
CA SER A 147 -6.82 11.00 -4.86
C SER A 147 -5.60 11.33 -5.73
N ALA A 148 -4.52 11.78 -5.09
CA ALA A 148 -3.21 12.00 -5.68
C ALA A 148 -2.13 11.70 -4.64
N VAL A 149 -0.95 11.32 -5.11
CA VAL A 149 0.18 11.02 -4.21
C VAL A 149 0.52 12.27 -3.37
N PRO A 150 0.64 12.17 -2.03
CA PRO A 150 1.05 13.29 -1.18
C PRO A 150 2.37 13.91 -1.63
N ALA A 151 2.50 15.24 -1.51
CA ALA A 151 3.62 15.98 -2.11
C ALA A 151 4.98 15.59 -1.50
N ASP A 152 5.02 15.34 -0.19
CA ASP A 152 6.22 14.90 0.53
C ASP A 152 6.62 13.48 0.16
N LEU A 153 5.64 12.58 0.01
CA LEU A 153 5.88 11.23 -0.50
C LEU A 153 6.37 11.26 -1.95
N LYS A 154 5.76 12.12 -2.81
CA LYS A 154 6.19 12.31 -4.19
C LYS A 154 7.64 12.77 -4.26
N LEU A 155 8.06 13.71 -3.42
CA LEU A 155 9.44 14.16 -3.31
C LEU A 155 10.38 13.01 -2.91
N ALA A 156 10.02 12.25 -1.89
CA ALA A 156 10.83 11.10 -1.44
C ALA A 156 10.97 10.03 -2.54
N VAL A 157 9.93 9.79 -3.36
CA VAL A 157 9.98 8.86 -4.50
C VAL A 157 10.91 9.41 -5.61
N ILE A 158 10.87 10.71 -5.91
CA ILE A 158 11.76 11.35 -6.87
C ILE A 158 13.22 11.22 -6.44
N ASP A 159 13.51 11.48 -5.16
CA ASP A 159 14.85 11.34 -4.60
C ASP A 159 15.34 9.88 -4.66
N LEU A 160 14.45 8.94 -4.37
CA LEU A 160 14.76 7.51 -4.45
C LEU A 160 15.05 7.06 -5.89
N ILE A 161 14.28 7.54 -6.87
CA ILE A 161 14.56 7.29 -8.29
C ILE A 161 15.93 7.87 -8.68
N THR A 162 16.22 9.11 -8.25
CA THR A 162 17.50 9.76 -8.50
C THR A 162 18.66 8.95 -7.92
N TYR A 163 18.50 8.42 -6.72
CA TYR A 163 19.47 7.53 -6.06
C TYR A 163 19.77 6.28 -6.90
N TYR A 164 18.73 5.65 -7.49
CA TYR A 164 18.91 4.49 -8.38
C TYR A 164 19.44 4.88 -9.77
N VAL A 165 18.99 5.99 -10.34
CA VAL A 165 19.46 6.48 -11.67
C VAL A 165 20.94 6.82 -11.62
N LYS A 166 21.41 7.44 -10.54
CA LYS A 166 22.83 7.80 -10.33
C LYS A 166 23.69 6.61 -9.87
N ASP A 167 23.10 5.42 -9.66
CA ASP A 167 23.80 4.24 -9.14
C ASP A 167 24.44 4.47 -7.76
N GLU A 168 23.91 5.38 -6.94
CA GLU A 168 24.43 5.69 -5.60
C GLU A 168 24.25 4.52 -4.60
N HIS A 169 23.38 3.56 -4.94
CA HIS A 169 23.22 2.31 -4.20
C HIS A 169 24.44 1.36 -4.30
N LYS A 170 25.35 1.62 -5.24
CA LYS A 170 26.58 0.84 -5.41
C LYS A 170 27.68 1.42 -4.53
N GLU A 171 28.24 0.62 -3.64
CA GLU A 171 29.27 1.05 -2.68
C GLU A 171 30.54 1.58 -3.36
N ARG A 172 30.87 1.10 -4.56
CA ARG A 172 32.09 1.47 -5.26
C ARG A 172 31.84 1.62 -6.76
N ARG A 173 32.23 2.78 -7.31
CA ARG A 173 32.28 3.03 -8.75
C ARG A 173 33.70 3.39 -9.16
N SER A 174 34.22 2.72 -10.17
CA SER A 174 35.50 3.07 -10.78
C SER A 174 35.23 3.57 -12.20
N ILE A 175 35.63 4.81 -12.50
CA ILE A 175 35.51 5.42 -13.84
C ILE A 175 36.87 5.96 -14.21
N ALA A 176 37.48 5.40 -15.24
CA ALA A 176 38.74 5.88 -15.85
C ALA A 176 39.87 6.17 -14.82
N GLY A 177 40.07 5.28 -13.85
CA GLY A 177 41.12 5.43 -12.83
C GLY A 177 40.75 6.26 -11.60
N ALA A 178 39.59 6.91 -11.58
CA ALA A 178 39.04 7.54 -10.39
C ALA A 178 38.07 6.57 -9.69
N SER A 179 38.21 6.41 -8.38
CA SER A 179 37.30 5.61 -7.53
C SER A 179 36.40 6.55 -6.75
N ILE A 180 35.10 6.44 -6.96
CA ILE A 180 34.08 7.10 -6.12
C ILE A 180 33.58 6.06 -5.12
N GLN A 181 33.73 6.34 -3.84
CA GLN A 181 33.19 5.53 -2.78
C GLN A 181 31.95 6.24 -2.21
N ASN A 182 30.78 5.66 -2.41
CA ASN A 182 29.56 6.16 -1.79
C ASN A 182 29.58 5.79 -0.30
N ALA A 183 29.01 6.64 0.54
CA ALA A 183 28.87 6.34 1.96
C ALA A 183 28.08 5.03 2.12
N SER A 184 28.73 4.00 2.68
CA SER A 184 28.03 2.77 3.03
C SER A 184 26.98 3.11 4.08
N SER A 185 25.70 2.85 3.79
CA SER A 185 24.70 2.81 4.84
C SER A 185 25.12 1.73 5.82
N SER A 186 25.51 2.14 7.03
CA SER A 186 26.05 1.27 8.06
C SER A 186 25.16 0.04 8.26
N SER A 187 25.78 -1.11 7.99
CA SER A 187 25.47 -2.44 8.50
C SER A 187 24.24 -2.54 9.42
N GLN A 188 23.13 -2.95 8.86
CA GLN A 188 22.24 -3.90 9.52
C GLN A 188 21.55 -4.78 8.49
N SER A 189 21.77 -6.06 8.63
CA SER A 189 21.29 -7.17 7.84
C SER A 189 19.79 -7.09 7.57
N ASN A 190 19.39 -7.39 6.33
CA ASN A 190 18.03 -7.71 5.88
C ASN A 190 17.03 -6.57 5.67
N ASN A 191 17.41 -5.29 5.69
CA ASN A 191 16.54 -4.20 5.26
C ASN A 191 16.98 -3.64 3.93
N VAL A 192 16.00 -3.35 3.04
CA VAL A 192 16.23 -2.55 1.85
C VAL A 192 16.87 -1.23 2.30
N ALA A 193 18.09 -0.95 1.81
CA ALA A 193 18.84 0.22 2.22
C ALA A 193 18.27 1.47 1.55
N PHE A 194 17.31 2.11 2.18
CA PHE A 194 16.91 3.47 1.84
C PHE A 194 17.86 4.47 2.49
N PRO A 195 18.21 5.58 1.81
CA PRO A 195 18.82 6.73 2.47
C PRO A 195 17.97 7.20 3.66
N ASP A 196 18.61 7.55 4.78
CA ASP A 196 17.91 7.84 6.04
C ASP A 196 16.85 8.94 5.91
N HIS A 197 17.10 9.98 5.12
CA HIS A 197 16.14 11.06 4.89
C HIS A 197 14.89 10.59 4.17
N ILE A 198 15.02 9.69 3.17
CA ILE A 198 13.88 9.08 2.46
C ILE A 198 13.13 8.16 3.41
N LYS A 199 13.84 7.32 4.15
CA LYS A 199 13.24 6.39 5.11
C LYS A 199 12.35 7.10 6.13
N ARG A 200 12.79 8.25 6.67
CA ARG A 200 11.99 9.06 7.62
C ARG A 200 10.66 9.51 7.04
N VAL A 201 10.61 9.89 5.76
CA VAL A 201 9.35 10.25 5.10
C VAL A 201 8.47 9.02 4.91
N LEU A 202 9.04 7.90 4.43
CA LEU A 202 8.29 6.67 4.22
C LEU A 202 7.71 6.09 5.52
N ASP A 203 8.43 6.22 6.63
CA ASP A 203 7.97 5.76 7.94
C ASP A 203 6.72 6.51 8.45
N LEU A 204 6.44 7.74 7.97
CA LEU A 204 5.20 8.48 8.26
C LEU A 204 3.96 7.84 7.61
N TYR A 205 4.17 7.07 6.53
CA TYR A 205 3.11 6.44 5.75
C TYR A 205 3.00 4.94 5.97
N LYS A 206 3.74 4.41 6.94
CA LYS A 206 3.77 2.98 7.20
C LYS A 206 2.50 2.54 7.93
N ASN A 207 1.80 1.57 7.35
CA ASN A 207 0.72 0.87 8.05
C ASN A 207 1.32 -0.19 8.98
N PHE A 208 0.80 -0.27 10.21
CA PHE A 208 1.26 -1.20 11.24
C PHE A 208 0.27 -2.37 11.39
#